data_1fed9e1dcf58e5a3be791c50f31731c2
#
_entry.id   1fed9e1dcf58e5a3be791c50f31731c2
#
_cell.length_a   1.000
_cell.length_b   1.000
_cell.length_c   1.000
_cell.angle_alpha   90.00
_cell.angle_beta   90.00
_cell.angle_gamma   90.00
#
_symmetry.space_group_name_H-M   'P 1'
#
loop_
_entity.id
_entity.type
_entity.pdbx_description
1 polymer ?
#
loop_
_entity_poly.entity_id
_entity_poly.type
_entity_poly.pdbx_seq_one_letter_code
_entity_poly.pdbx_strand_id
1 'polypeptide(L)'
;IGYHKYDFIRDGDNLSIKSEVNFKITKLGIDLYKYFAKSEENYEKGIFKSYSSKTKQNKKDKFVNIELDASNKYLNIEGSSYTGEAAKEFIVGTWWNHEIVKAKAQISGISGRIIHQTVTFIGKETIKIGDKSYKTLRFNFKSSDESLPESKKLNTDIWYEEDTYLWVKAAFEKTGYWEYRLKKVN
;
A
#
# COMPACT_ATOMS: atom_id res chain seq x y z
N ILE A 1 -11.66 4.13 -13.90
CA ILE A 1 -11.89 2.82 -13.30
C ILE A 1 -10.69 1.94 -13.61
N GLY A 2 -10.32 1.04 -12.71
CA GLY A 2 -9.17 0.17 -12.88
C GLY A 2 -9.20 -1.02 -11.93
N TYR A 3 -8.04 -1.63 -11.72
CA TYR A 3 -7.87 -2.77 -10.83
C TYR A 3 -6.55 -2.69 -10.06
N HIS A 4 -6.52 -3.41 -8.97
CA HIS A 4 -5.34 -3.73 -8.18
C HIS A 4 -5.35 -5.24 -7.94
N LYS A 5 -4.32 -5.93 -8.38
CA LYS A 5 -4.18 -7.38 -8.28
C LYS A 5 -2.98 -7.70 -7.40
N TYR A 6 -3.13 -8.71 -6.55
CA TYR A 6 -2.04 -9.35 -5.81
C TYR A 6 -2.00 -10.82 -6.16
N ASP A 7 -0.80 -11.34 -6.42
CA ASP A 7 -0.51 -12.75 -6.54
C ASP A 7 0.46 -13.14 -5.41
N PHE A 8 0.02 -14.05 -4.53
CA PHE A 8 0.80 -14.58 -3.42
C PHE A 8 1.38 -15.93 -3.83
N ILE A 9 2.69 -16.02 -3.89
CA ILE A 9 3.42 -17.21 -4.33
C ILE A 9 4.26 -17.70 -3.15
N ARG A 10 3.92 -18.89 -2.63
CA ARG A 10 4.65 -19.51 -1.52
C ARG A 10 5.44 -20.71 -2.03
N ASP A 11 6.71 -20.77 -1.67
CA ASP A 11 7.62 -21.89 -1.90
C ASP A 11 8.41 -22.16 -0.60
N GLY A 12 7.98 -23.17 0.13
CA GLY A 12 8.50 -23.48 1.46
C GLY A 12 8.39 -22.28 2.42
N ASP A 13 9.53 -21.83 2.93
CA ASP A 13 9.64 -20.66 3.82
C ASP A 13 9.61 -19.31 3.09
N ASN A 14 9.67 -19.33 1.77
CA ASN A 14 9.66 -18.13 0.95
C ASN A 14 8.24 -17.72 0.56
N LEU A 15 7.97 -16.42 0.63
CA LEU A 15 6.73 -15.81 0.16
C LEU A 15 7.09 -14.64 -0.76
N SER A 16 6.67 -14.71 -2.01
CA SER A 16 6.76 -13.61 -2.97
C SER A 16 5.36 -13.08 -3.26
N ILE A 17 5.18 -11.78 -3.16
CA ILE A 17 3.93 -11.10 -3.44
C ILE A 17 4.14 -10.19 -4.65
N LYS A 18 3.49 -10.50 -5.76
CA LYS A 18 3.50 -9.66 -6.97
C LYS A 18 2.24 -8.83 -7.02
N SER A 19 2.38 -7.55 -7.30
CA SER A 19 1.25 -6.63 -7.42
C SER A 19 1.26 -5.93 -8.76
N GLU A 20 0.07 -5.76 -9.30
CA GLU A 20 -0.16 -4.93 -10.49
C GLU A 20 -1.35 -4.00 -10.23
N VAL A 21 -1.12 -2.71 -10.43
CA VAL A 21 -2.14 -1.66 -10.34
C VAL A 21 -2.27 -1.00 -11.70
N ASN A 22 -3.49 -0.91 -12.20
CA ASN A 22 -3.78 -0.19 -13.43
C ASN A 22 -5.10 0.54 -13.30
N PHE A 23 -5.08 1.86 -13.43
CA PHE A 23 -6.31 2.62 -13.52
C PHE A 23 -6.16 3.89 -14.37
N LYS A 24 -7.29 4.32 -14.90
CA LYS A 24 -7.39 5.43 -15.81
C LYS A 24 -8.65 6.24 -15.52
N ILE A 25 -8.48 7.55 -15.51
CA ILE A 25 -9.59 8.49 -15.40
C ILE A 25 -9.74 9.19 -16.73
N THR A 26 -10.91 9.09 -17.32
CA THR A 26 -11.26 9.74 -18.57
C THR A 26 -12.50 10.61 -18.34
N LYS A 27 -12.50 11.85 -18.81
CA LYS A 27 -13.66 12.74 -18.80
C LYS A 27 -13.81 13.36 -20.20
N LEU A 28 -15.01 13.27 -20.76
CA LEU A 28 -15.31 13.76 -22.12
C LEU A 28 -14.32 13.26 -23.19
N GLY A 29 -13.92 11.98 -23.10
CA GLY A 29 -12.96 11.37 -24.03
C GLY A 29 -11.50 11.74 -23.79
N ILE A 30 -11.20 12.63 -22.85
CA ILE A 30 -9.83 13.06 -22.52
C ILE A 30 -9.31 12.29 -21.30
N ASP A 31 -8.12 11.71 -21.43
CA ASP A 31 -7.45 11.04 -20.32
C ASP A 31 -6.85 12.06 -19.36
N LEU A 32 -7.48 12.21 -18.19
CA LEU A 32 -7.04 13.12 -17.14
C LEU A 32 -5.94 12.52 -16.27
N TYR A 33 -5.99 11.21 -16.06
CA TYR A 33 -5.03 10.52 -15.20
C TYR A 33 -4.84 9.07 -15.64
N LYS A 34 -3.59 8.66 -15.71
CA LYS A 34 -3.17 7.27 -15.97
C LYS A 34 -2.20 6.84 -14.90
N TYR A 35 -2.43 5.68 -14.33
CA TYR A 35 -1.57 5.09 -13.33
C TYR A 35 -1.36 3.61 -13.62
N PHE A 36 -0.10 3.23 -13.70
CA PHE A 36 0.30 1.84 -13.84
C PHE A 36 1.48 1.58 -12.91
N ALA A 37 1.40 0.53 -12.10
CA ALA A 37 2.49 0.12 -11.24
C ALA A 37 2.60 -1.41 -11.21
N LYS A 38 3.83 -1.89 -11.14
CA LYS A 38 4.15 -3.28 -10.82
C LYS A 38 5.12 -3.30 -9.67
N SER A 39 4.91 -4.24 -8.76
CA SER A 39 5.82 -4.45 -7.64
C SER A 39 5.97 -5.91 -7.30
N GLU A 40 7.08 -6.21 -6.63
CA GLU A 40 7.36 -7.50 -6.02
C GLU A 40 7.90 -7.28 -4.61
N GLU A 41 7.38 -8.03 -3.65
CA GLU A 41 7.74 -7.99 -2.24
C GLU A 41 8.08 -9.41 -1.79
N ASN A 42 9.22 -9.59 -1.12
CA ASN A 42 9.75 -10.91 -0.79
C ASN A 42 10.00 -11.05 0.71
N TYR A 43 9.62 -12.20 1.23
CA TYR A 43 9.81 -12.63 2.62
C TYR A 43 10.47 -14.00 2.66
N GLU A 44 11.30 -14.24 3.66
CA GLU A 44 11.85 -15.54 4.02
C GLU A 44 11.59 -15.81 5.50
N LYS A 45 10.97 -16.94 5.84
CA LYS A 45 10.57 -17.30 7.20
C LYS A 45 9.78 -16.20 7.92
N GLY A 46 8.92 -15.48 7.17
CA GLY A 46 8.14 -14.37 7.68
C GLY A 46 8.90 -13.04 7.84
N ILE A 47 10.20 -13.02 7.55
CA ILE A 47 11.04 -11.81 7.63
C ILE A 47 11.05 -11.14 6.26
N PHE A 48 10.73 -9.85 6.22
CA PHE A 48 10.87 -9.02 5.01
C PHE A 48 12.31 -9.07 4.50
N LYS A 49 12.50 -9.24 3.20
CA LYS A 49 13.80 -9.25 2.54
C LYS A 49 13.96 -8.10 1.56
N SER A 50 12.99 -7.92 0.68
CA SER A 50 13.08 -6.91 -0.36
C SER A 50 11.72 -6.47 -0.87
N TYR A 51 11.70 -5.29 -1.43
CA TYR A 51 10.59 -4.74 -2.22
C TYR A 51 11.15 -3.98 -3.41
N SER A 52 10.56 -4.17 -4.57
CA SER A 52 10.84 -3.36 -5.74
C SER A 52 9.57 -2.93 -6.45
N SER A 53 9.56 -1.72 -6.99
CA SER A 53 8.45 -1.28 -7.83
C SER A 53 8.89 -0.35 -8.97
N LYS A 54 8.10 -0.39 -10.05
CA LYS A 54 8.13 0.58 -11.13
C LYS A 54 6.73 1.12 -11.34
N THR A 55 6.60 2.43 -11.34
CA THR A 55 5.32 3.14 -11.45
C THR A 55 5.37 4.17 -12.57
N LYS A 56 4.36 4.15 -13.43
CA LYS A 56 4.12 5.19 -14.42
C LYS A 56 2.87 5.96 -14.04
N GLN A 57 3.05 7.23 -13.69
CA GLN A 57 1.98 8.14 -13.30
C GLN A 57 1.88 9.28 -14.32
N ASN A 58 0.91 9.23 -15.21
CA ASN A 58 0.85 10.06 -16.40
C ASN A 58 2.15 9.94 -17.24
N LYS A 59 2.94 11.01 -17.30
CA LYS A 59 4.22 11.07 -18.01
C LYS A 59 5.44 10.91 -17.09
N LYS A 60 5.22 10.64 -15.77
CA LYS A 60 6.30 10.52 -14.78
C LYS A 60 6.55 9.06 -14.47
N ASP A 61 7.79 8.65 -14.62
CA ASP A 61 8.27 7.34 -14.15
C ASP A 61 8.81 7.51 -12.73
N LYS A 62 8.48 6.55 -11.87
CA LYS A 62 8.95 6.46 -10.48
C LYS A 62 9.36 5.04 -10.20
N PHE A 63 10.26 4.88 -9.24
CA PHE A 63 10.71 3.57 -8.79
C PHE A 63 11.05 3.60 -7.31
N VAL A 64 11.13 2.43 -6.71
CA VAL A 64 11.76 2.19 -5.43
C VAL A 64 12.26 0.76 -5.34
N ASN A 65 13.45 0.61 -4.76
CA ASN A 65 14.04 -0.64 -4.31
C ASN A 65 14.27 -0.52 -2.80
N ILE A 66 13.88 -1.53 -2.05
CA ILE A 66 14.05 -1.60 -0.59
C ILE A 66 14.63 -2.96 -0.28
N GLU A 67 15.70 -3.01 0.49
CA GLU A 67 16.33 -4.25 0.93
C GLU A 67 16.61 -4.21 2.43
N LEU A 68 16.35 -5.32 3.11
CA LEU A 68 16.83 -5.49 4.48
C LEU A 68 18.34 -5.63 4.45
N ASP A 69 19.05 -4.86 5.26
CA ASP A 69 20.50 -4.93 5.33
C ASP A 69 21.00 -6.31 5.83
N ALA A 70 22.24 -6.66 5.52
CA ALA A 70 22.83 -7.96 5.89
C ALA A 70 22.88 -8.19 7.41
N SER A 71 22.90 -7.12 8.22
CA SER A 71 22.88 -7.21 9.69
C SER A 71 21.46 -7.31 10.28
N ASN A 72 20.41 -7.24 9.46
CA ASN A 72 19.00 -7.20 9.84
C ASN A 72 18.65 -6.05 10.80
N LYS A 73 19.28 -4.89 10.66
CA LYS A 73 19.09 -3.74 11.56
C LYS A 73 18.26 -2.63 10.94
N TYR A 74 18.39 -2.40 9.65
CA TYR A 74 17.74 -1.32 8.93
C TYR A 74 17.34 -1.74 7.51
N LEU A 75 16.57 -0.90 6.87
CA LEU A 75 16.18 -1.03 5.46
C LEU A 75 16.99 -0.04 4.63
N ASN A 76 17.63 -0.53 3.57
CA ASN A 76 18.22 0.32 2.54
C ASN A 76 17.16 0.66 1.50
N ILE A 77 16.97 1.94 1.24
CA ILE A 77 15.98 2.45 0.28
C ILE A 77 16.70 3.20 -0.83
N GLU A 78 16.41 2.84 -2.07
CA GLU A 78 16.75 3.59 -3.27
C GLU A 78 15.48 3.89 -4.04
N GLY A 79 15.03 5.14 -4.05
CA GLY A 79 13.75 5.51 -4.66
C GLY A 79 13.74 6.90 -5.26
N SER A 80 12.74 7.14 -6.11
CA SER A 80 12.55 8.41 -6.82
C SER A 80 12.36 9.63 -5.90
N SER A 81 11.99 9.42 -4.64
CA SER A 81 11.73 10.51 -3.67
C SER A 81 12.59 10.42 -2.41
N TYR A 82 13.27 9.32 -2.19
CA TYR A 82 14.13 9.12 -1.03
C TYR A 82 15.16 8.03 -1.32
N THR A 83 16.41 8.29 -0.96
CA THR A 83 17.50 7.31 -0.94
C THR A 83 18.19 7.42 0.42
N GLY A 84 18.36 6.30 1.11
CA GLY A 84 18.97 6.24 2.45
C GLY A 84 18.47 5.07 3.26
N GLU A 85 18.72 5.10 4.55
CA GLU A 85 18.34 4.06 5.49
C GLU A 85 17.00 4.40 6.19
N ALA A 86 16.27 3.37 6.61
CA ALA A 86 15.08 3.47 7.42
C ALA A 86 15.07 2.38 8.51
N ALA A 87 14.32 2.62 9.57
CA ALA A 87 14.13 1.62 10.62
C ALA A 87 13.46 0.35 10.06
N LYS A 88 13.94 -0.82 10.45
CA LYS A 88 13.45 -2.11 9.94
C LYS A 88 11.98 -2.38 10.30
N GLU A 89 11.45 -1.68 11.30
CA GLU A 89 10.07 -1.75 11.75
C GLU A 89 9.10 -0.97 10.84
N PHE A 90 9.63 -0.20 9.88
CA PHE A 90 8.79 0.49 8.90
C PHE A 90 8.31 -0.52 7.86
N ILE A 91 7.08 -0.35 7.42
CA ILE A 91 6.41 -1.29 6.51
C ILE A 91 6.14 -0.61 5.17
N VAL A 92 6.29 -1.36 4.10
CA VAL A 92 5.91 -0.86 2.76
C VAL A 92 4.39 -0.66 2.71
N GLY A 93 3.94 0.49 2.22
CA GLY A 93 2.54 0.88 2.18
C GLY A 93 1.74 0.15 1.09
N THR A 94 1.71 -1.18 1.14
CA THR A 94 1.04 -2.05 0.17
C THR A 94 -0.36 -2.52 0.58
N TRP A 95 -0.79 -2.22 1.80
CA TRP A 95 -2.09 -2.49 2.44
C TRP A 95 -2.47 -3.97 2.60
N TRP A 96 -1.98 -4.91 1.80
CA TRP A 96 -2.23 -6.34 2.01
C TRP A 96 -1.67 -6.83 3.35
N ASN A 97 -0.58 -6.24 3.80
CA ASN A 97 0.06 -6.57 5.07
C ASN A 97 -0.58 -5.75 6.20
N HIS A 98 -1.49 -6.39 6.93
CA HIS A 98 -2.22 -5.75 8.03
C HIS A 98 -1.34 -5.30 9.21
N GLU A 99 -0.09 -5.79 9.34
CA GLU A 99 0.85 -5.32 10.37
C GLU A 99 1.15 -3.82 10.24
N ILE A 100 0.85 -3.21 9.08
CA ILE A 100 0.96 -1.76 8.86
C ILE A 100 0.15 -0.93 9.88
N VAL A 101 -0.90 -1.51 10.50
CA VAL A 101 -1.69 -0.83 11.54
C VAL A 101 -0.90 -0.55 12.81
N LYS A 102 0.20 -1.28 13.05
CA LYS A 102 1.09 -1.13 14.21
C LYS A 102 2.31 -0.27 13.90
N ALA A 103 2.58 0.00 12.62
CA ALA A 103 3.79 0.70 12.20
C ALA A 103 3.71 2.21 12.46
N LYS A 104 4.78 2.79 13.02
CA LYS A 104 4.91 4.25 13.21
C LYS A 104 5.15 5.01 11.92
N ALA A 105 5.62 4.32 10.89
CA ALA A 105 5.80 4.88 9.56
C ALA A 105 5.61 3.80 8.50
N GLN A 106 5.19 4.23 7.33
CA GLN A 106 5.20 3.42 6.12
C GLN A 106 6.16 4.00 5.08
N ILE A 107 6.70 3.12 4.25
CA ILE A 107 7.52 3.49 3.10
C ILE A 107 6.63 3.44 1.85
N SER A 108 6.58 4.54 1.11
CA SER A 108 5.82 4.59 -0.13
C SER A 108 6.32 3.56 -1.13
N GLY A 109 5.52 2.57 -1.45
CA GLY A 109 5.79 1.56 -2.48
C GLY A 109 5.87 2.14 -3.90
N ILE A 110 5.70 3.46 -4.08
CA ILE A 110 5.78 4.15 -5.37
C ILE A 110 7.15 4.84 -5.55
N SER A 111 7.72 5.37 -4.47
CA SER A 111 8.84 6.32 -4.60
C SER A 111 9.85 6.28 -3.45
N GLY A 112 9.67 5.41 -2.47
CA GLY A 112 10.55 5.26 -1.31
C GLY A 112 10.36 6.30 -0.21
N ARG A 113 9.50 7.30 -0.38
CA ARG A 113 9.28 8.32 0.64
C ARG A 113 8.80 7.70 1.95
N ILE A 114 9.44 8.04 3.06
CA ILE A 114 9.01 7.66 4.40
C ILE A 114 7.85 8.57 4.82
N ILE A 115 6.79 7.96 5.34
CA ILE A 115 5.57 8.64 5.78
C ILE A 115 5.32 8.24 7.21
N HIS A 116 5.68 9.09 8.16
CA HIS A 116 5.32 8.93 9.56
C HIS A 116 3.80 9.04 9.71
N GLN A 117 3.19 8.14 10.47
CA GLN A 117 1.75 8.01 10.54
C GLN A 117 1.24 7.80 11.95
N THR A 118 0.01 8.25 12.16
CA THR A 118 -0.85 7.85 13.27
C THR A 118 -1.94 6.96 12.71
N VAL A 119 -2.14 5.80 13.32
CA VAL A 119 -3.20 4.86 12.95
C VAL A 119 -4.24 4.85 14.05
N THR A 120 -5.49 5.10 13.70
CA THR A 120 -6.62 5.13 14.63
C THR A 120 -7.62 4.05 14.26
N PHE A 121 -7.97 3.20 15.21
CA PHE A 121 -9.09 2.29 15.05
C PHE A 121 -10.40 3.09 15.12
N ILE A 122 -11.20 3.03 14.05
CA ILE A 122 -12.46 3.78 13.94
C ILE A 122 -13.63 2.96 14.45
N GLY A 123 -13.64 1.65 14.20
CA GLY A 123 -14.72 0.77 14.63
C GLY A 123 -14.88 -0.47 13.76
N LYS A 124 -15.96 -1.21 14.05
CA LYS A 124 -16.37 -2.39 13.29
C LYS A 124 -17.56 -2.04 12.42
N GLU A 125 -17.55 -2.53 11.20
CA GLU A 125 -18.69 -2.40 10.28
C GLU A 125 -18.77 -3.59 9.33
N THR A 126 -19.97 -3.83 8.79
CA THR A 126 -20.16 -4.87 7.79
C THR A 126 -20.20 -4.25 6.40
N ILE A 127 -19.31 -4.71 5.53
CA ILE A 127 -19.21 -4.27 4.13
C ILE A 127 -19.79 -5.35 3.23
N LYS A 128 -20.77 -4.98 2.41
CA LYS A 128 -21.33 -5.87 1.39
C LYS A 128 -20.63 -5.64 0.06
N ILE A 129 -20.13 -6.73 -0.54
CA ILE A 129 -19.48 -6.73 -1.86
C ILE A 129 -20.10 -7.86 -2.69
N GLY A 130 -20.91 -7.50 -3.67
CA GLY A 130 -21.77 -8.47 -4.37
C GLY A 130 -22.71 -9.15 -3.38
N ASP A 131 -22.73 -10.47 -3.38
CA ASP A 131 -23.56 -11.28 -2.48
C ASP A 131 -22.89 -11.65 -1.16
N LYS A 132 -21.61 -11.25 -0.97
CA LYS A 132 -20.86 -11.52 0.25
C LYS A 132 -20.87 -10.35 1.21
N SER A 133 -20.96 -10.66 2.50
CA SER A 133 -20.84 -9.69 3.59
C SER A 133 -19.57 -9.99 4.38
N TYR A 134 -18.76 -8.95 4.61
CA TYR A 134 -17.51 -9.02 5.36
C TYR A 134 -17.66 -8.22 6.64
N LYS A 135 -17.46 -8.85 7.80
CA LYS A 135 -17.28 -8.13 9.07
C LYS A 135 -15.89 -7.53 9.06
N THR A 136 -15.78 -6.23 9.24
CA THR A 136 -14.51 -5.54 9.05
C THR A 136 -14.13 -4.66 10.22
N LEU A 137 -12.83 -4.51 10.39
CA LEU A 137 -12.18 -3.53 11.26
C LEU A 137 -11.75 -2.35 10.37
N ARG A 138 -12.21 -1.14 10.69
CA ARG A 138 -11.84 0.09 9.99
C ARG A 138 -10.77 0.84 10.75
N PHE A 139 -9.70 1.20 10.05
CA PHE A 139 -8.61 2.03 10.56
C PHE A 139 -8.43 3.27 9.69
N ASN A 140 -8.15 4.40 10.32
CA ASN A 140 -7.70 5.61 9.62
C ASN A 140 -6.19 5.75 9.77
N PHE A 141 -5.52 5.96 8.65
CA PHE A 141 -4.07 6.21 8.55
C PHE A 141 -3.87 7.67 8.18
N LYS A 142 -3.24 8.43 9.05
CA LYS A 142 -3.01 9.87 8.86
C LYS A 142 -1.54 10.20 9.06
N SER A 143 -0.99 11.09 8.20
CA SER A 143 0.36 11.65 8.42
C SER A 143 0.46 12.28 9.80
N SER A 144 1.53 11.95 10.54
CA SER A 144 1.82 12.58 11.84
C SER A 144 2.41 13.99 11.69
N ASP A 145 3.04 14.28 10.54
CA ASP A 145 3.59 15.59 10.24
C ASP A 145 2.52 16.50 9.63
N GLU A 146 2.03 17.42 10.44
CA GLU A 146 1.01 18.38 10.04
C GLU A 146 1.54 19.51 9.14
N SER A 147 2.86 19.71 9.10
CA SER A 147 3.49 20.74 8.26
C SER A 147 3.52 20.39 6.77
N LEU A 148 3.27 19.13 6.43
CA LEU A 148 3.25 18.68 5.04
C LEU A 148 2.12 19.38 4.25
N PRO A 149 2.38 19.76 2.99
CA PRO A 149 1.30 20.22 2.11
C PRO A 149 0.26 19.11 1.91
N GLU A 150 -1.02 19.48 1.81
CA GLU A 150 -2.15 18.54 1.67
C GLU A 150 -1.94 17.49 0.57
N SER A 151 -1.32 17.88 -0.54
CA SER A 151 -1.02 16.96 -1.64
C SER A 151 -0.05 15.83 -1.28
N LYS A 152 0.70 15.98 -0.15
CA LYS A 152 1.67 15.02 0.36
C LYS A 152 1.19 14.31 1.63
N LYS A 153 0.12 14.77 2.27
CA LYS A 153 -0.42 14.12 3.45
C LYS A 153 -1.04 12.76 3.11
N LEU A 154 -0.83 11.81 4.01
CA LEU A 154 -1.61 10.58 4.06
C LEU A 154 -2.89 10.88 4.84
N ASN A 155 -4.02 10.48 4.32
CA ASN A 155 -5.29 10.37 5.03
C ASN A 155 -6.12 9.31 4.29
N THR A 156 -6.10 8.08 4.80
CA THR A 156 -6.67 6.93 4.12
C THR A 156 -7.35 6.03 5.14
N ASP A 157 -8.57 5.65 4.85
CA ASP A 157 -9.28 4.63 5.60
C ASP A 157 -9.08 3.26 4.96
N ILE A 158 -8.79 2.25 5.78
CA ILE A 158 -8.57 0.87 5.33
C ILE A 158 -9.42 -0.07 6.17
N TRP A 159 -10.04 -1.04 5.50
CA TRP A 159 -10.89 -2.06 6.11
C TRP A 159 -10.26 -3.43 5.92
N TYR A 160 -10.02 -4.11 7.02
CA TYR A 160 -9.60 -5.51 7.06
C TYR A 160 -10.74 -6.38 7.55
N GLU A 161 -10.93 -7.53 6.94
CA GLU A 161 -11.84 -8.56 7.45
C GLU A 161 -11.39 -9.00 8.85
N GLU A 162 -12.34 -9.18 9.77
CA GLU A 162 -12.09 -9.31 11.21
C GLU A 162 -11.28 -10.56 11.58
N ASP A 163 -11.51 -11.69 10.89
CA ASP A 163 -10.94 -12.99 11.26
C ASP A 163 -9.63 -13.29 10.47
N THR A 164 -9.57 -12.91 9.21
CA THR A 164 -8.46 -13.26 8.30
C THR A 164 -7.50 -12.11 8.03
N TYR A 165 -7.89 -10.90 8.43
CA TYR A 165 -7.20 -9.64 8.08
C TYR A 165 -7.02 -9.42 6.57
N LEU A 166 -7.88 -10.04 5.77
CA LEU A 166 -7.94 -9.77 4.35
C LEU A 166 -8.27 -8.29 4.11
N TRP A 167 -7.50 -7.62 3.28
CA TRP A 167 -7.81 -6.26 2.86
C TRP A 167 -9.07 -6.24 1.98
N VAL A 168 -10.13 -5.62 2.47
CA VAL A 168 -11.45 -5.60 1.82
C VAL A 168 -11.71 -4.28 1.10
N LYS A 169 -11.29 -3.16 1.70
CA LYS A 169 -11.58 -1.83 1.17
C LYS A 169 -10.50 -0.83 1.59
N ALA A 170 -10.23 0.15 0.74
CA ALA A 170 -9.55 1.39 1.12
C ALA A 170 -10.29 2.58 0.52
N ALA A 171 -10.29 3.71 1.23
CA ALA A 171 -10.90 4.95 0.75
C ALA A 171 -10.08 6.16 1.17
N PHE A 172 -9.97 7.14 0.28
CA PHE A 172 -9.27 8.39 0.54
C PHE A 172 -9.80 9.52 -0.35
N GLU A 173 -9.64 10.75 0.11
CA GLU A 173 -9.89 11.95 -0.68
C GLU A 173 -8.58 12.52 -1.22
N LYS A 174 -8.51 12.69 -2.53
CA LYS A 174 -7.41 13.38 -3.20
C LYS A 174 -7.87 13.80 -4.58
N THR A 175 -8.14 15.08 -4.81
CA THR A 175 -8.78 15.55 -6.05
C THR A 175 -10.10 14.85 -6.39
N GLY A 176 -10.84 14.43 -5.33
CA GLY A 176 -12.06 13.62 -5.38
C GLY A 176 -11.99 12.41 -4.46
N TYR A 177 -13.14 11.79 -4.23
CA TYR A 177 -13.24 10.58 -3.41
C TYR A 177 -12.85 9.35 -4.22
N TRP A 178 -11.97 8.54 -3.67
CA TRP A 178 -11.45 7.31 -4.26
C TRP A 178 -11.75 6.13 -3.35
N GLU A 179 -12.12 5.02 -3.97
CA GLU A 179 -12.40 3.80 -3.25
C GLU A 179 -11.87 2.58 -4.01
N TYR A 180 -11.15 1.73 -3.29
CA TYR A 180 -10.81 0.37 -3.68
C TYR A 180 -11.74 -0.59 -2.96
N ARG A 181 -12.28 -1.58 -3.66
CA ARG A 181 -13.06 -2.67 -3.07
C ARG A 181 -12.54 -4.01 -3.55
N LEU A 182 -12.48 -4.97 -2.63
CA LEU A 182 -12.23 -6.36 -2.97
C LEU A 182 -13.21 -6.79 -4.07
N LYS A 183 -12.71 -7.46 -5.12
CA LYS A 183 -13.54 -7.99 -6.18
C LYS A 183 -13.71 -9.49 -6.05
N LYS A 184 -12.59 -10.20 -5.85
CA LYS A 184 -12.56 -11.65 -5.65
C LYS A 184 -11.25 -12.09 -5.00
N VAL A 185 -11.30 -13.23 -4.34
CA VAL A 185 -10.15 -14.02 -3.89
C VAL A 185 -10.22 -15.34 -4.66
N ASN A 186 -9.09 -15.75 -5.24
CA ASN A 186 -8.97 -17.03 -5.97
C ASN A 186 -8.25 -18.03 -5.08
#